data_947fe128c7a4927b75ff6e8eef07607e
#
_entry.id   947fe128c7a4927b75ff6e8eef07607e
#
_cell.length_a   1.000
_cell.length_b   1.000
_cell.length_c   1.000
_cell.angle_alpha   90.00
_cell.angle_beta   90.00
_cell.angle_gamma   90.00
#
_symmetry.space_group_name_H-M   'P 1'
#
loop_
_entity.id
_entity.type
_entity.pdbx_description
1 polymer ?
#
loop_
_entity_poly.entity_id
_entity_poly.type
_entity_poly.pdbx_seq_one_letter_code
_entity_poly.pdbx_strand_id
1 'polypeptide(L)'
;ENVLKFDRNFGKHHIDFTGLFSMQEAQYTAASQSGEGFVNDDSSFYRMDGAENKIAISSSFWKENFVSGMFRVNYGFNSKYLLTLTGRADSFSAFAENHKWAFFPSAAVAWHLGEESFIKDNASWIDMLKIRLSYGANGNNAISRYQSLDRLYSTNGVKYIWGDNLSLIHISEP
;
A
#
# COMPACT_ATOMS: atom_id res chain seq x y z
N GLU A 1 9.36 10.55 -4.11
CA GLU A 1 9.14 9.76 -5.32
C GLU A 1 10.10 10.20 -6.41
N ASN A 2 10.74 9.23 -7.08
CA ASN A 2 11.66 9.47 -8.19
C ASN A 2 11.19 8.65 -9.38
N VAL A 3 11.15 9.27 -10.57
CA VAL A 3 10.70 8.63 -11.79
C VAL A 3 11.77 8.82 -12.88
N LEU A 4 12.21 7.69 -13.46
CA LEU A 4 13.10 7.66 -14.62
C LEU A 4 12.29 7.25 -15.84
N LYS A 5 12.38 8.02 -16.91
CA LYS A 5 11.73 7.71 -18.20
C LYS A 5 12.74 7.70 -19.31
N PHE A 6 12.60 6.72 -20.17
CA PHE A 6 13.36 6.60 -21.40
C PHE A 6 12.41 6.19 -22.52
N ASP A 7 12.38 6.96 -23.60
CA ASP A 7 11.54 6.72 -24.78
C ASP A 7 12.40 6.89 -26.04
N ARG A 8 12.45 5.87 -26.89
CA ARG A 8 13.21 5.89 -28.14
C ARG A 8 12.61 5.03 -29.23
N ASN A 9 12.72 5.57 -30.46
CA ASN A 9 12.42 4.86 -31.69
C ASN A 9 13.72 4.44 -32.38
N PHE A 10 13.81 3.18 -32.77
CA PHE A 10 14.90 2.59 -33.54
C PHE A 10 14.33 1.95 -34.82
N GLY A 11 14.12 2.77 -35.84
CA GLY A 11 13.48 2.32 -37.07
C GLY A 11 12.04 1.83 -36.81
N LYS A 12 11.80 0.51 -36.95
CA LYS A 12 10.48 -0.10 -36.70
C LYS A 12 10.24 -0.48 -35.25
N HIS A 13 11.23 -0.29 -34.37
CA HIS A 13 11.18 -0.64 -32.95
C HIS A 13 10.96 0.62 -32.13
N HIS A 14 10.01 0.55 -31.20
CA HIS A 14 9.76 1.58 -30.20
C HIS A 14 9.96 0.97 -28.81
N ILE A 15 10.74 1.63 -27.98
CA ILE A 15 10.98 1.22 -26.60
C ILE A 15 10.67 2.39 -25.69
N ASP A 16 9.73 2.17 -24.76
CA ASP A 16 9.44 3.07 -23.64
C ASP A 16 9.74 2.32 -22.34
N PHE A 17 10.58 2.90 -21.52
CA PHE A 17 10.93 2.40 -20.19
C PHE A 17 10.54 3.43 -19.15
N THR A 18 9.87 2.98 -18.09
CA THR A 18 9.60 3.77 -16.90
C THR A 18 10.08 3.02 -15.68
N GLY A 19 10.96 3.64 -14.90
CA GLY A 19 11.37 3.21 -13.57
C GLY A 19 10.82 4.16 -12.53
N LEU A 20 10.35 3.65 -11.40
CA LEU A 20 9.84 4.43 -10.28
C LEU A 20 10.41 3.89 -8.98
N PHE A 21 10.83 4.79 -8.11
CA PHE A 21 11.18 4.50 -6.74
C PHE A 21 10.46 5.49 -5.82
N SER A 22 9.81 4.98 -4.79
CA SER A 22 9.01 5.76 -3.86
C SER A 22 9.28 5.30 -2.43
N MET A 23 9.42 6.27 -1.53
CA MET A 23 9.44 6.05 -0.08
C MET A 23 8.39 6.93 0.56
N GLN A 24 7.65 6.38 1.49
CA GLN A 24 6.63 7.08 2.27
C GLN A 24 6.80 6.72 3.74
N GLU A 25 6.77 7.72 4.58
CA GLU A 25 6.68 7.59 6.03
C GLU A 25 5.39 8.27 6.48
N ALA A 26 4.59 7.59 7.26
CA ALA A 26 3.41 8.16 7.89
C ALA A 26 3.51 7.97 9.41
N GLN A 27 3.21 9.03 10.14
CA GLN A 27 3.20 9.06 11.60
C GLN A 27 1.91 9.72 12.08
N TYR A 28 1.33 9.13 13.08
CA TYR A 28 0.14 9.67 13.71
C TYR A 28 0.35 9.73 15.22
N THR A 29 -0.02 10.86 15.80
CA THR A 29 -0.02 11.09 17.24
C THR A 29 -1.35 11.73 17.59
N ALA A 30 -2.05 11.15 18.56
CA ALA A 30 -3.26 11.74 19.12
C ALA A 30 -3.20 11.70 20.63
N ALA A 31 -3.73 12.75 21.26
CA ALA A 31 -3.99 12.82 22.67
C ALA A 31 -5.44 13.28 22.88
N SER A 32 -6.12 12.66 23.77
CA SER A 32 -7.50 13.01 24.11
C SER A 32 -7.65 13.08 25.63
N GLN A 33 -8.36 14.06 26.06
CA GLN A 33 -8.74 14.23 27.46
C GLN A 33 -10.20 14.62 27.54
N SER A 34 -10.89 14.09 28.55
CA SER A 34 -12.28 14.44 28.85
C SER A 34 -12.44 14.70 30.33
N GLY A 35 -13.31 15.63 30.67
CA GLY A 35 -13.63 15.98 32.05
C GLY A 35 -15.06 16.50 32.16
N GLU A 36 -15.66 16.35 33.32
CA GLU A 36 -16.99 16.79 33.60
C GLU A 36 -17.03 17.56 34.95
N GLY A 37 -18.14 18.27 35.21
CA GLY A 37 -18.35 18.98 36.47
C GLY A 37 -17.56 20.28 36.58
N PHE A 38 -17.42 21.03 35.47
CA PHE A 38 -16.84 22.35 35.52
C PHE A 38 -17.74 23.33 36.25
N VAL A 39 -17.17 24.20 37.08
CA VAL A 39 -17.92 25.21 37.84
C VAL A 39 -18.59 26.22 36.92
N ASN A 40 -17.94 26.52 35.78
CA ASN A 40 -18.44 27.37 34.71
C ASN A 40 -17.82 26.98 33.38
N ASP A 41 -18.36 27.49 32.28
CA ASP A 41 -17.89 27.20 30.92
C ASP A 41 -16.87 28.23 30.40
N ASP A 42 -16.47 29.22 31.21
CA ASP A 42 -15.61 30.33 30.77
C ASP A 42 -14.21 29.87 30.34
N SER A 43 -13.73 28.81 30.95
CA SER A 43 -12.38 28.26 30.63
C SER A 43 -12.40 27.34 29.41
N SER A 44 -13.56 26.80 29.05
CA SER A 44 -13.72 25.87 27.92
C SER A 44 -12.65 24.74 27.96
N PHE A 45 -12.16 24.31 26.80
CA PHE A 45 -11.12 23.27 26.71
C PHE A 45 -9.69 23.76 27.05
N TYR A 46 -9.50 25.05 27.30
CA TYR A 46 -8.19 25.61 27.66
C TYR A 46 -7.74 25.25 29.07
N ARG A 47 -8.65 24.81 29.92
CA ARG A 47 -8.38 24.55 31.32
C ARG A 47 -9.09 23.30 31.82
N MET A 48 -8.63 22.15 31.34
CA MET A 48 -9.22 20.82 31.69
C MET A 48 -8.92 20.38 33.11
N ASP A 49 -7.97 21.00 33.80
CA ASP A 49 -7.63 20.74 35.20
C ASP A 49 -8.73 21.21 36.18
N GLY A 50 -9.61 22.12 35.73
CA GLY A 50 -10.75 22.60 36.49
C GLY A 50 -11.94 21.64 36.54
N ALA A 51 -11.91 20.51 35.89
CA ALA A 51 -12.96 19.48 35.97
C ALA A 51 -12.98 18.82 37.35
N GLU A 52 -14.18 18.71 37.95
CA GLU A 52 -14.38 18.00 39.19
C GLU A 52 -14.15 16.49 38.98
N ASN A 53 -14.66 15.94 37.88
CA ASN A 53 -14.50 14.56 37.51
C ASN A 53 -13.57 14.45 36.28
N LYS A 54 -12.37 13.89 36.46
CA LYS A 54 -11.43 13.58 35.39
C LYS A 54 -11.67 12.19 34.87
N ILE A 55 -12.34 12.08 33.72
CA ILE A 55 -12.90 10.82 33.31
C ILE A 55 -11.93 10.00 32.49
N ALA A 56 -11.27 10.58 31.49
CA ALA A 56 -10.34 9.86 30.65
C ALA A 56 -9.19 10.71 30.11
N ILE A 57 -8.02 10.09 30.11
CA ILE A 57 -6.84 10.59 29.38
C ILE A 57 -6.38 9.41 28.52
N SER A 58 -6.26 9.64 27.22
CA SER A 58 -5.78 8.63 26.29
C SER A 58 -4.79 9.22 25.30
N SER A 59 -3.86 8.41 24.85
CA SER A 59 -2.94 8.77 23.78
C SER A 59 -2.77 7.61 22.82
N SER A 60 -2.57 7.92 21.57
CA SER A 60 -2.24 6.93 20.55
C SER A 60 -1.11 7.42 19.68
N PHE A 61 -0.26 6.49 19.31
CA PHE A 61 0.88 6.72 18.43
C PHE A 61 1.01 5.55 17.48
N TRP A 62 1.26 5.84 16.21
CA TRP A 62 1.72 4.84 15.26
C TRP A 62 2.62 5.46 14.20
N LYS A 63 3.51 4.65 13.68
CA LYS A 63 4.42 4.99 12.60
C LYS A 63 4.46 3.83 11.61
N GLU A 64 4.44 4.16 10.32
CA GLU A 64 4.55 3.18 9.25
C GLU A 64 5.45 3.69 8.14
N ASN A 65 6.16 2.77 7.51
CA ASN A 65 7.03 3.04 6.38
C ASN A 65 6.62 2.14 5.22
N PHE A 66 6.57 2.73 4.04
CA PHE A 66 6.29 2.06 2.79
C PHE A 66 7.39 2.39 1.78
N VAL A 67 7.96 1.37 1.17
CA VAL A 67 8.97 1.52 0.11
C VAL A 67 8.49 0.74 -1.10
N SER A 68 8.53 1.36 -2.27
CA SER A 68 8.04 0.78 -3.51
C SER A 68 9.05 1.03 -4.63
N GLY A 69 9.31 0.00 -5.40
CA GLY A 69 10.04 0.08 -6.66
C GLY A 69 9.23 -0.52 -7.79
N MET A 70 9.19 0.13 -8.94
CA MET A 70 8.49 -0.37 -10.12
C MET A 70 9.32 -0.12 -11.38
N PHE A 71 9.27 -1.08 -12.29
CA PHE A 71 9.68 -0.86 -13.67
C PHE A 71 8.57 -1.26 -14.64
N ARG A 72 8.51 -0.57 -15.76
CA ARG A 72 7.64 -0.90 -16.89
C ARG A 72 8.42 -0.74 -18.19
N VAL A 73 8.33 -1.75 -19.03
CA VAL A 73 8.86 -1.73 -20.39
C VAL A 73 7.71 -1.90 -21.35
N ASN A 74 7.52 -0.94 -22.22
CA ASN A 74 6.64 -1.05 -23.37
C ASN A 74 7.51 -1.19 -24.62
N TYR A 75 7.32 -2.26 -25.36
CA TYR A 75 8.00 -2.50 -26.63
C TYR A 75 6.97 -2.57 -27.76
N GLY A 76 7.19 -1.82 -28.78
CA GLY A 76 6.39 -1.81 -30.01
C GLY A 76 7.21 -2.19 -31.22
N PHE A 77 6.69 -3.07 -32.05
CA PHE A 77 7.28 -3.40 -33.34
C PHE A 77 6.34 -3.05 -34.48
N ASN A 78 6.82 -2.21 -35.39
CA ASN A 78 6.10 -1.76 -36.59
C ASN A 78 4.71 -1.20 -36.32
N SER A 79 4.46 -0.66 -35.08
CA SER A 79 3.15 -0.20 -34.59
C SER A 79 2.04 -1.28 -34.57
N LYS A 80 2.38 -2.54 -34.88
CA LYS A 80 1.45 -3.66 -34.96
C LYS A 80 1.48 -4.56 -33.73
N TYR A 81 2.68 -4.87 -33.25
CA TYR A 81 2.90 -5.77 -32.13
C TYR A 81 3.37 -4.99 -30.92
N LEU A 82 2.69 -5.13 -29.81
CA LEU A 82 2.99 -4.43 -28.58
C LEU A 82 3.20 -5.45 -27.44
N LEU A 83 4.27 -5.26 -26.68
CA LEU A 83 4.56 -6.02 -25.47
C LEU A 83 4.73 -5.03 -24.31
N THR A 84 4.05 -5.28 -23.23
CA THR A 84 4.23 -4.55 -21.97
C THR A 84 4.66 -5.52 -20.87
N LEU A 85 5.78 -5.23 -20.23
CA LEU A 85 6.24 -5.94 -19.03
C LEU A 85 6.28 -4.96 -17.87
N THR A 86 5.73 -5.36 -16.73
CA THR A 86 5.77 -4.56 -15.51
C THR A 86 6.19 -5.45 -14.34
N GLY A 87 7.10 -4.95 -13.53
CA GLY A 87 7.42 -5.55 -12.24
C GLY A 87 7.35 -4.49 -11.16
N ARG A 88 6.68 -4.81 -10.05
CA ARG A 88 6.58 -3.94 -8.87
C ARG A 88 6.99 -4.72 -7.63
N ALA A 89 7.83 -4.12 -6.83
CA ALA A 89 8.22 -4.64 -5.53
C ALA A 89 7.82 -3.62 -4.46
N ASP A 90 7.05 -4.06 -3.50
CA ASP A 90 6.55 -3.24 -2.40
C ASP A 90 7.01 -3.81 -1.06
N SER A 91 7.49 -2.94 -0.19
CA SER A 91 7.81 -3.26 1.20
C SER A 91 6.96 -2.42 2.12
N PHE A 92 6.32 -3.07 3.09
CA PHE A 92 5.50 -2.40 4.08
C PHE A 92 5.90 -2.84 5.49
N SER A 93 6.12 -1.87 6.38
CA SER A 93 6.60 -2.11 7.74
C SER A 93 5.63 -2.93 8.60
N ALA A 94 4.33 -2.97 8.24
CA ALA A 94 3.32 -3.75 8.94
C ALA A 94 3.35 -5.25 8.61
N PHE A 95 4.09 -5.68 7.56
CA PHE A 95 4.23 -7.09 7.22
C PHE A 95 5.14 -7.82 8.21
N ALA A 96 4.97 -9.15 8.32
CA ALA A 96 5.80 -9.99 9.17
C ALA A 96 7.30 -9.88 8.84
N GLU A 97 8.15 -10.10 9.82
CA GLU A 97 9.59 -9.80 9.76
C GLU A 97 10.31 -10.42 8.55
N ASN A 98 9.93 -11.62 8.13
CA ASN A 98 10.55 -12.32 6.99
C ASN A 98 9.78 -12.18 5.68
N HIS A 99 8.66 -11.44 5.65
CA HIS A 99 7.77 -11.29 4.49
C HIS A 99 7.46 -9.81 4.19
N LYS A 100 8.41 -8.92 4.45
CA LYS A 100 8.22 -7.47 4.26
C LYS A 100 8.15 -7.05 2.80
N TRP A 101 8.67 -7.86 1.88
CA TRP A 101 8.69 -7.57 0.45
C TRP A 101 7.70 -8.46 -0.30
N ALA A 102 6.91 -7.83 -1.16
CA ALA A 102 6.03 -8.50 -2.10
C ALA A 102 6.38 -8.07 -3.53
N PHE A 103 6.38 -9.02 -4.46
CA PHE A 103 6.67 -8.77 -5.86
C PHE A 103 5.46 -9.09 -6.75
N PHE A 104 5.11 -8.16 -7.62
CA PHE A 104 3.93 -8.20 -8.48
C PHE A 104 4.34 -8.06 -9.95
N PRO A 105 4.58 -9.18 -10.65
CA PRO A 105 4.85 -9.17 -12.08
C PRO A 105 3.57 -9.07 -12.89
N SER A 106 3.65 -8.40 -14.05
CA SER A 106 2.61 -8.48 -15.06
C SER A 106 3.18 -8.41 -16.47
N ALA A 107 2.50 -9.04 -17.41
CA ALA A 107 2.82 -9.04 -18.82
C ALA A 107 1.55 -8.85 -19.65
N ALA A 108 1.65 -8.10 -20.72
CA ALA A 108 0.58 -7.93 -21.70
C ALA A 108 1.14 -7.95 -23.12
N VAL A 109 0.45 -8.60 -24.03
CA VAL A 109 0.70 -8.56 -25.45
C VAL A 109 -0.51 -7.99 -26.17
N ALA A 110 -0.28 -7.19 -27.19
CA ALA A 110 -1.35 -6.69 -28.02
C ALA A 110 -0.96 -6.73 -29.51
N TRP A 111 -1.91 -7.05 -30.34
CA TRP A 111 -1.76 -7.11 -31.78
C TRP A 111 -2.81 -6.22 -32.44
N HIS A 112 -2.31 -5.25 -33.22
CA HIS A 112 -3.14 -4.40 -34.06
C HIS A 112 -3.43 -5.12 -35.39
N LEU A 113 -4.43 -5.95 -35.40
CA LEU A 113 -4.87 -6.69 -36.58
C LEU A 113 -5.33 -5.78 -37.72
N GLY A 114 -5.94 -4.64 -37.41
CA GLY A 114 -6.36 -3.67 -38.40
C GLY A 114 -5.21 -3.08 -39.25
N GLU A 115 -3.97 -3.16 -38.76
CA GLU A 115 -2.77 -2.74 -39.50
C GLU A 115 -2.19 -3.83 -40.39
N GLU A 116 -2.75 -5.04 -40.37
CA GLU A 116 -2.29 -6.12 -41.25
C GLU A 116 -2.86 -5.96 -42.66
N SER A 117 -2.00 -6.28 -43.69
CA SER A 117 -2.39 -6.12 -45.09
C SER A 117 -3.63 -6.95 -45.44
N PHE A 118 -3.74 -8.17 -44.88
CA PHE A 118 -4.89 -9.04 -45.17
C PHE A 118 -6.20 -8.49 -44.64
N ILE A 119 -6.21 -7.66 -43.58
CA ILE A 119 -7.41 -6.96 -43.08
C ILE A 119 -7.66 -5.71 -43.96
N LYS A 120 -6.64 -4.89 -44.18
CA LYS A 120 -6.76 -3.66 -44.98
C LYS A 120 -7.28 -3.93 -46.41
N ASP A 121 -6.82 -5.02 -47.01
CA ASP A 121 -7.17 -5.35 -48.42
C ASP A 121 -8.59 -5.98 -48.51
N ASN A 122 -9.04 -6.71 -47.52
CA ASN A 122 -10.31 -7.46 -47.58
C ASN A 122 -11.44 -6.85 -46.73
N ALA A 123 -11.15 -5.99 -45.77
CA ALA A 123 -12.12 -5.43 -44.84
C ALA A 123 -11.85 -3.94 -44.55
N SER A 124 -11.85 -3.12 -45.61
CA SER A 124 -11.56 -1.69 -45.56
C SER A 124 -12.53 -0.86 -44.66
N TRP A 125 -13.64 -1.48 -44.23
CA TRP A 125 -14.59 -0.89 -43.31
C TRP A 125 -14.18 -1.02 -41.85
N ILE A 126 -13.10 -1.78 -41.55
CA ILE A 126 -12.55 -1.94 -40.20
C ILE A 126 -11.43 -0.92 -40.02
N ASP A 127 -11.69 0.16 -39.33
CA ASP A 127 -10.69 1.20 -39.03
C ASP A 127 -9.72 0.74 -37.93
N MET A 128 -10.21 0.04 -36.90
CA MET A 128 -9.38 -0.44 -35.80
C MET A 128 -9.83 -1.82 -35.32
N LEU A 129 -8.89 -2.76 -35.38
CA LEU A 129 -9.07 -4.08 -34.78
C LEU A 129 -7.81 -4.42 -33.97
N LYS A 130 -7.98 -4.58 -32.65
CA LYS A 130 -6.88 -4.87 -31.71
C LYS A 130 -7.27 -6.01 -30.78
N ILE A 131 -6.42 -7.02 -30.69
CA ILE A 131 -6.52 -8.07 -29.69
C ILE A 131 -5.48 -7.78 -28.60
N ARG A 132 -5.87 -7.94 -27.36
CA ARG A 132 -4.99 -7.82 -26.19
C ARG A 132 -5.19 -8.99 -25.24
N LEU A 133 -4.08 -9.56 -24.79
CA LEU A 133 -4.02 -10.56 -23.74
C LEU A 133 -3.10 -10.03 -22.63
N SER A 134 -3.53 -10.14 -21.38
CA SER A 134 -2.71 -9.72 -20.25
C SER A 134 -2.86 -10.70 -19.09
N TYR A 135 -1.76 -10.86 -18.36
CA TYR A 135 -1.69 -11.63 -17.12
C TYR A 135 -0.87 -10.86 -16.10
N GLY A 136 -1.27 -10.93 -14.82
CA GLY A 136 -0.53 -10.26 -13.76
C GLY A 136 -0.95 -10.75 -12.38
N ALA A 137 -0.02 -10.63 -11.44
CA ALA A 137 -0.25 -10.87 -10.03
C ALA A 137 -0.46 -9.54 -9.31
N ASN A 138 -1.50 -9.47 -8.48
CA ASN A 138 -1.78 -8.33 -7.61
C ASN A 138 -1.76 -8.78 -6.16
N GLY A 139 -1.29 -7.91 -5.27
CA GLY A 139 -1.32 -8.12 -3.84
C GLY A 139 -2.35 -7.21 -3.16
N ASN A 140 -2.70 -7.59 -1.94
CA ASN A 140 -3.50 -6.78 -1.05
C ASN A 140 -2.67 -6.46 0.19
N ASN A 141 -2.54 -5.19 0.53
CA ASN A 141 -1.84 -4.70 1.73
C ASN A 141 -2.80 -4.28 2.86
N ALA A 142 -4.08 -4.65 2.77
CA ALA A 142 -5.10 -4.34 3.77
C ALA A 142 -4.92 -5.15 5.07
N ILE A 143 -3.72 -5.09 5.65
CA ILE A 143 -3.39 -5.71 6.94
C ILE A 143 -3.38 -4.60 7.99
N SER A 144 -4.03 -4.84 9.13
CA SER A 144 -4.01 -3.90 10.25
C SER A 144 -2.59 -3.73 10.79
N ARG A 145 -2.26 -2.50 11.18
CA ARG A 145 -0.96 -2.17 11.77
C ARG A 145 -0.69 -3.02 12.99
N TYR A 146 0.56 -3.47 13.13
CA TYR A 146 1.03 -4.30 14.26
C TYR A 146 0.31 -5.65 14.44
N GLN A 147 -0.46 -6.10 13.44
CA GLN A 147 -1.14 -7.40 13.49
C GLN A 147 -0.15 -8.58 13.43
N SER A 148 1.02 -8.36 12.86
CA SER A 148 2.11 -9.35 12.79
C SER A 148 2.97 -9.42 14.06
N LEU A 149 2.69 -8.57 15.05
CA LEU A 149 3.41 -8.55 16.33
C LEU A 149 2.57 -9.24 17.40
N ASP A 150 3.24 -10.00 18.24
CA ASP A 150 2.63 -10.54 19.46
C ASP A 150 2.16 -9.41 20.35
N ARG A 151 0.87 -9.40 20.69
CA ARG A 151 0.28 -8.36 21.53
C ARG A 151 0.02 -8.92 22.91
N LEU A 152 0.58 -8.27 23.91
CA LEU A 152 0.23 -8.51 25.31
C LEU A 152 -0.94 -7.59 25.68
N TYR A 153 -2.06 -8.17 26.01
CA TYR A 153 -3.21 -7.42 26.54
C TYR A 153 -3.25 -7.59 28.04
N SER A 154 -3.23 -6.48 28.76
CA SER A 154 -3.58 -6.44 30.17
C SER A 154 -5.09 -6.22 30.29
N THR A 155 -5.84 -7.26 30.58
CA THR A 155 -7.28 -7.14 30.86
C THR A 155 -7.46 -6.91 32.35
N ASN A 156 -8.13 -5.84 32.75
CA ASN A 156 -8.51 -5.60 34.12
C ASN A 156 -9.45 -6.75 34.59
N GLY A 157 -8.92 -7.74 35.30
CA GLY A 157 -9.70 -8.84 35.86
C GLY A 157 -9.07 -10.22 35.80
N VAL A 158 -8.11 -10.48 34.89
CA VAL A 158 -7.41 -11.78 34.85
C VAL A 158 -5.96 -11.57 35.26
N LYS A 159 -5.71 -11.61 36.56
CA LYS A 159 -4.37 -11.59 37.12
C LYS A 159 -4.08 -12.97 37.67
N TYR A 160 -3.11 -13.68 37.12
CA TYR A 160 -2.54 -14.83 37.82
C TYR A 160 -1.41 -14.35 38.71
N ILE A 161 -1.50 -14.63 39.96
CA ILE A 161 -0.44 -14.40 40.95
C ILE A 161 0.37 -15.68 41.01
N TRP A 162 1.63 -15.64 40.61
CA TRP A 162 2.58 -16.72 40.81
C TRP A 162 3.60 -16.27 41.88
N GLY A 163 3.43 -16.70 43.11
CA GLY A 163 4.17 -16.16 44.23
C GLY A 163 3.85 -14.67 44.46
N ASP A 164 4.87 -13.88 44.73
CA ASP A 164 4.76 -12.43 44.96
C ASP A 164 4.78 -11.59 43.67
N ASN A 165 4.80 -12.23 42.47
CA ASN A 165 4.88 -11.55 41.20
C ASN A 165 3.60 -11.66 40.36
N LEU A 166 3.20 -10.56 39.75
CA LEU A 166 2.15 -10.52 38.73
C LEU A 166 2.63 -11.17 37.43
N SER A 167 1.96 -12.22 36.95
CA SER A 167 2.21 -12.83 35.66
C SER A 167 1.22 -12.33 34.62
N LEU A 168 1.70 -11.94 33.46
CA LEU A 168 0.89 -11.61 32.29
C LEU A 168 0.67 -12.87 31.47
N ILE A 169 -0.57 -13.16 31.10
CA ILE A 169 -0.87 -14.27 30.20
C ILE A 169 -0.61 -13.83 28.78
N HIS A 170 0.25 -14.58 28.08
CA HIS A 170 0.45 -14.46 26.66
C HIS A 170 -0.65 -15.22 25.92
N ILE A 171 -1.53 -14.51 25.21
CA ILE A 171 -2.51 -15.10 24.29
C ILE A 171 -1.97 -14.86 22.88
N SER A 172 -1.39 -15.89 22.27
CA SER A 172 -1.11 -15.92 20.85
C SER A 172 -2.36 -16.46 20.14
N GLU A 173 -3.01 -15.67 19.33
CA GLU A 173 -3.95 -16.19 18.34
C GLU A 173 -3.20 -16.56 17.06
N PRO A 174 -3.60 -17.68 16.40
CA PRO A 174 -2.95 -18.20 15.20
C PRO A 174 -3.16 -17.34 13.95
#